data_e9c9ec6bff9fd2f7ba8cceb983df29df
#
_entry.id   e9c9ec6bff9fd2f7ba8cceb983df29df
#
_cell.length_a   1.000
_cell.length_b   1.000
_cell.length_c   1.000
_cell.angle_alpha   90.00
_cell.angle_beta   90.00
_cell.angle_gamma   90.00
#
_symmetry.space_group_name_H-M   'P 1'
#
loop_
_entity.id
_entity.type
_entity.pdbx_description
1 polymer ?
#
loop_
_entity_poly.entity_id
_entity_poly.type
_entity_poly.pdbx_seq_one_letter_code
_entity_poly.pdbx_strand_id
1 'polypeptide(L)'
;GLGYDPISKRDQINWMPKNRYEIMKNHMPKVGNLGIDMMIRTCTIQVNLDYLDEKDMIKKFQTSLALQPIATALFSNSPFIEGKFSKYLSLRAYTWTDTDSKRSGFPDIVFSKDFGYEAWTEYLLSVPMYFIYDNGKYYDVAGKLFSKFMDGKLEGFEGKFPSLSDWEDHVTVAFPEVRLKQYLEMR
;
A
#
# COMPACT_ATOMS: atom_id res chain seq x y z
N GLY A 1 4.49 -20.95 -4.48
CA GLY A 1 5.23 -19.70 -4.21
C GLY A 1 5.40 -19.49 -2.73
N LEU A 2 6.45 -18.74 -2.36
CA LEU A 2 6.71 -18.35 -0.98
C LEU A 2 6.36 -16.86 -0.81
N GLY A 3 5.80 -16.49 0.33
CA GLY A 3 5.41 -15.10 0.61
C GLY A 3 6.58 -14.18 0.97
N TYR A 4 7.76 -14.73 1.24
CA TYR A 4 8.97 -14.01 1.60
C TYR A 4 10.21 -14.74 1.08
N ASP A 5 11.27 -14.03 0.70
CA ASP A 5 12.55 -14.64 0.31
C ASP A 5 13.17 -15.34 1.53
N PRO A 6 13.33 -16.68 1.49
CA PRO A 6 13.74 -17.43 2.66
C PRO A 6 15.26 -17.44 2.90
N ILE A 7 16.05 -17.04 1.92
CA ILE A 7 17.52 -17.29 1.90
C ILE A 7 18.32 -16.01 1.86
N SER A 8 17.96 -15.08 0.93
CA SER A 8 18.81 -13.94 0.61
C SER A 8 18.83 -12.91 1.74
N LYS A 9 19.99 -12.32 1.97
CA LYS A 9 20.09 -11.11 2.80
C LYS A 9 19.62 -9.89 2.03
N ARG A 10 19.27 -8.82 2.75
CA ARG A 10 18.74 -7.58 2.17
C ARG A 10 19.69 -6.95 1.14
N ASP A 11 20.99 -7.02 1.36
CA ASP A 11 22.06 -6.49 0.49
C ASP A 11 22.36 -7.35 -0.75
N GLN A 12 21.86 -8.58 -0.78
CA GLN A 12 22.04 -9.50 -1.91
C GLN A 12 20.94 -9.40 -2.98
N ILE A 13 19.88 -8.65 -2.70
CA ILE A 13 18.72 -8.54 -3.60
C ILE A 13 18.84 -7.29 -4.46
N ASN A 14 18.74 -7.47 -5.77
CA ASN A 14 18.77 -6.36 -6.73
C ASN A 14 17.47 -5.53 -6.65
N TRP A 15 17.63 -4.23 -6.71
CA TRP A 15 16.51 -3.32 -6.81
C TRP A 15 15.93 -3.29 -8.22
N MET A 16 14.60 -3.18 -8.31
CA MET A 16 13.96 -2.89 -9.59
C MET A 16 14.43 -1.54 -10.12
N PRO A 17 14.89 -1.44 -11.38
CA PRO A 17 15.41 -0.21 -11.96
C PRO A 17 14.28 0.74 -12.38
N LYS A 18 13.49 1.22 -11.41
CA LYS A 18 12.38 2.17 -11.61
C LYS A 18 12.59 3.37 -10.70
N ASN A 19 12.59 4.57 -11.25
CA ASN A 19 12.86 5.81 -10.52
C ASN A 19 11.94 6.02 -9.30
N ARG A 20 10.66 5.64 -9.39
CA ARG A 20 9.73 5.71 -8.25
C ARG A 20 10.15 4.84 -7.06
N TYR A 21 10.88 3.74 -7.30
CA TYR A 21 11.36 2.87 -6.22
C TYR A 21 12.49 3.52 -5.43
N GLU A 22 13.27 4.41 -6.03
CA GLU A 22 14.30 5.17 -5.33
C GLU A 22 13.67 6.13 -4.31
N ILE A 23 12.60 6.83 -4.69
CA ILE A 23 11.85 7.70 -3.78
C ILE A 23 11.30 6.89 -2.61
N MET A 24 10.65 5.75 -2.88
CA MET A 24 10.10 4.87 -1.85
C MET A 24 11.21 4.31 -0.94
N LYS A 25 12.35 3.89 -1.51
CA LYS A 25 13.52 3.39 -0.77
C LYS A 25 14.04 4.42 0.23
N ASN A 26 14.07 5.70 -0.15
CA ASN A 26 14.54 6.79 0.68
C ASN A 26 13.51 7.20 1.75
N HIS A 27 12.23 6.95 1.51
CA HIS A 27 11.14 7.29 2.43
C HIS A 27 10.86 6.19 3.45
N MET A 28 10.82 4.92 3.04
CA MET A 28 10.41 3.79 3.88
C MET A 28 11.15 3.71 5.24
N PRO A 29 12.49 3.90 5.31
CA PRO A 29 13.19 3.85 6.60
C PRO A 29 12.82 4.98 7.59
N LYS A 30 12.10 6.02 7.12
CA LYS A 30 11.65 7.14 7.97
C LYS A 30 10.31 6.84 8.64
N VAL A 31 9.56 5.85 8.16
CA VAL A 31 8.17 5.58 8.56
C VAL A 31 7.96 4.16 9.11
N GLY A 32 8.93 3.26 8.92
CA GLY A 32 8.89 1.89 9.43
C GLY A 32 10.24 1.19 9.26
N ASN A 33 10.43 0.07 9.98
CA ASN A 33 11.71 -0.67 9.96
C ASN A 33 11.75 -1.75 8.87
N LEU A 34 10.58 -2.22 8.42
CA LEU A 34 10.44 -3.35 7.50
C LEU A 34 10.01 -2.94 6.08
N GLY A 35 9.90 -1.64 5.81
CA GLY A 35 9.49 -1.13 4.49
C GLY A 35 10.41 -1.55 3.36
N ILE A 36 11.72 -1.64 3.60
CA ILE A 36 12.69 -2.14 2.61
C ILE A 36 12.47 -3.63 2.34
N ASP A 37 12.28 -4.45 3.38
CA ASP A 37 11.98 -5.88 3.21
C ASP A 37 10.68 -6.10 2.46
N MET A 38 9.66 -5.29 2.75
CA MET A 38 8.40 -5.32 2.00
C MET A 38 8.65 -5.11 0.50
N MET A 39 9.50 -4.14 0.13
CA MET A 39 9.74 -3.80 -1.27
C MET A 39 10.52 -4.86 -2.05
N ILE A 40 11.47 -5.56 -1.42
CA ILE A 40 12.42 -6.42 -2.13
C ILE A 40 12.32 -7.90 -1.77
N ARG A 41 11.71 -8.27 -0.64
CA ARG A 41 11.71 -9.66 -0.14
C ARG A 41 10.32 -10.30 -0.07
N THR A 42 9.24 -9.54 -0.30
CA THR A 42 7.88 -10.07 -0.18
C THR A 42 7.24 -10.33 -1.54
N CYS A 43 6.43 -11.39 -1.58
CA CYS A 43 5.49 -11.66 -2.66
C CYS A 43 4.09 -11.92 -2.07
N THR A 44 3.05 -11.84 -2.89
CA THR A 44 1.67 -12.01 -2.45
C THR A 44 0.87 -12.87 -3.41
N ILE A 45 -0.20 -13.45 -2.88
CA ILE A 45 -1.35 -13.90 -3.66
C ILE A 45 -2.42 -12.83 -3.50
N GLN A 46 -3.06 -12.44 -4.58
CA GLN A 46 -4.14 -11.46 -4.58
C GLN A 46 -5.38 -12.07 -5.19
N VAL A 47 -6.54 -11.73 -4.62
CA VAL A 47 -7.86 -12.10 -5.16
C VAL A 47 -8.62 -10.83 -5.50
N ASN A 48 -9.14 -10.77 -6.73
CA ASN A 48 -9.97 -9.67 -7.18
C ASN A 48 -11.44 -10.10 -7.15
N LEU A 49 -12.28 -9.32 -6.50
CA LEU A 49 -13.70 -9.58 -6.32
C LEU A 49 -14.50 -8.45 -6.97
N ASP A 50 -15.32 -8.78 -7.95
CA ASP A 50 -16.24 -7.82 -8.54
C ASP A 50 -17.36 -7.45 -7.58
N TYR A 51 -17.96 -6.27 -7.78
CA TYR A 51 -19.14 -5.81 -7.06
C TYR A 51 -20.11 -5.12 -8.04
N LEU A 52 -21.39 -5.14 -7.69
CA LEU A 52 -22.47 -4.65 -8.56
C LEU A 52 -22.72 -3.14 -8.41
N ASP A 53 -22.72 -2.66 -7.17
CA ASP A 53 -22.99 -1.29 -6.77
C ASP A 53 -22.28 -0.96 -5.46
N GLU A 54 -22.46 0.26 -4.96
CA GLU A 54 -21.83 0.72 -3.72
C GLU A 54 -22.23 -0.11 -2.50
N LYS A 55 -23.48 -0.53 -2.40
CA LYS A 55 -23.97 -1.35 -1.27
C LYS A 55 -23.32 -2.73 -1.27
N ASP A 56 -23.18 -3.36 -2.43
CA ASP A 56 -22.50 -4.63 -2.58
C ASP A 56 -20.99 -4.46 -2.33
N MET A 57 -20.39 -3.37 -2.80
CA MET A 57 -19.02 -3.01 -2.52
C MET A 57 -18.76 -2.90 -1.02
N ILE A 58 -19.56 -2.13 -0.29
CA ILE A 58 -19.42 -1.96 1.17
C ILE A 58 -19.46 -3.31 1.88
N LYS A 59 -20.47 -4.14 1.59
CA LYS A 59 -20.60 -5.47 2.20
C LYS A 59 -19.41 -6.36 1.92
N LYS A 60 -18.97 -6.43 0.68
CA LYS A 60 -17.82 -7.25 0.26
C LYS A 60 -16.52 -6.72 0.85
N PHE A 61 -16.33 -5.40 0.88
CA PHE A 61 -15.13 -4.80 1.46
C PHE A 61 -14.99 -5.13 2.96
N GLN A 62 -16.06 -4.86 3.72
CA GLN A 62 -16.09 -5.16 5.16
C GLN A 62 -15.87 -6.66 5.44
N THR A 63 -16.54 -7.54 4.68
CA THR A 63 -16.37 -8.98 4.80
C THR A 63 -14.93 -9.40 4.47
N SER A 64 -14.38 -8.89 3.36
CA SER A 64 -13.01 -9.20 2.93
C SER A 64 -11.99 -8.76 3.96
N LEU A 65 -12.14 -7.55 4.52
CA LEU A 65 -11.22 -7.04 5.53
C LEU A 65 -11.34 -7.82 6.85
N ALA A 66 -12.55 -8.17 7.28
CA ALA A 66 -12.78 -8.99 8.48
C ALA A 66 -12.20 -10.42 8.33
N LEU A 67 -12.15 -10.96 7.12
CA LEU A 67 -11.60 -12.29 6.84
C LEU A 67 -10.06 -12.31 6.68
N GLN A 68 -9.41 -11.16 6.57
CA GLN A 68 -7.95 -11.11 6.34
C GLN A 68 -7.11 -11.87 7.39
N PRO A 69 -7.37 -11.80 8.70
CA PRO A 69 -6.60 -12.60 9.66
C PRO A 69 -6.72 -14.10 9.42
N ILE A 70 -7.92 -14.56 9.03
CA ILE A 70 -8.18 -15.98 8.72
C ILE A 70 -7.45 -16.36 7.43
N ALA A 71 -7.53 -15.54 6.38
CA ALA A 71 -6.82 -15.76 5.12
C ALA A 71 -5.30 -15.80 5.35
N THR A 72 -4.77 -14.88 6.15
CA THR A 72 -3.34 -14.87 6.52
C THR A 72 -2.93 -16.15 7.23
N ALA A 73 -3.75 -16.70 8.13
CA ALA A 73 -3.47 -17.94 8.82
C ALA A 73 -3.50 -19.15 7.87
N LEU A 74 -4.52 -19.22 6.99
CA LEU A 74 -4.69 -20.33 6.04
C LEU A 74 -3.60 -20.37 4.95
N PHE A 75 -3.16 -19.22 4.48
CA PHE A 75 -2.18 -19.08 3.38
C PHE A 75 -0.78 -18.74 3.87
N SER A 76 -0.50 -18.86 5.18
CA SER A 76 0.84 -18.61 5.71
C SER A 76 1.85 -19.62 5.14
N ASN A 77 2.89 -19.10 4.47
CA ASN A 77 3.89 -19.90 3.76
C ASN A 77 5.27 -19.25 3.72
N SER A 78 5.59 -18.42 4.72
CA SER A 78 6.86 -17.68 4.76
C SER A 78 7.51 -17.74 6.15
N PRO A 79 7.85 -18.95 6.65
CA PRO A 79 8.40 -19.10 8.00
C PRO A 79 9.93 -18.91 8.08
N PHE A 80 10.62 -18.68 6.97
CA PHE A 80 12.07 -18.61 6.94
C PHE A 80 12.59 -17.22 6.57
N ILE A 81 13.75 -16.86 7.13
CA ILE A 81 14.54 -15.66 6.85
C ILE A 81 16.03 -16.01 6.91
N GLU A 82 16.77 -15.69 5.86
CA GLU A 82 18.23 -15.86 5.78
C GLU A 82 18.69 -17.30 6.16
N GLY A 83 17.95 -18.30 5.66
CA GLY A 83 18.20 -19.70 5.91
C GLY A 83 17.81 -20.22 7.30
N LYS A 84 17.16 -19.38 8.14
CA LYS A 84 16.76 -19.74 9.49
C LYS A 84 15.24 -19.68 9.65
N PHE A 85 14.71 -20.45 10.60
CA PHE A 85 13.31 -20.37 10.98
C PHE A 85 13.03 -19.03 11.69
N SER A 86 12.01 -18.32 11.23
CA SER A 86 11.52 -17.10 11.87
C SER A 86 10.54 -17.43 13.01
N LYS A 87 10.12 -16.42 13.75
CA LYS A 87 9.07 -16.59 14.78
C LYS A 87 7.66 -16.66 14.19
N TYR A 88 7.51 -16.42 12.89
CA TYR A 88 6.23 -16.21 12.22
C TYR A 88 6.02 -17.26 11.13
N LEU A 89 4.81 -17.80 11.02
CA LEU A 89 4.41 -18.65 9.89
C LEU A 89 4.21 -17.82 8.62
N SER A 90 3.79 -16.56 8.78
CA SER A 90 3.73 -15.56 7.71
C SER A 90 4.64 -14.37 8.05
N LEU A 91 5.92 -14.49 7.78
CA LEU A 91 6.88 -13.38 7.90
C LEU A 91 6.49 -12.22 6.98
N ARG A 92 5.87 -12.52 5.83
CA ARG A 92 5.29 -11.51 4.94
C ARG A 92 4.27 -10.63 5.67
N ALA A 93 3.29 -11.23 6.34
CA ALA A 93 2.27 -10.46 7.06
C ALA A 93 2.90 -9.63 8.19
N TYR A 94 3.84 -10.19 8.93
CA TYR A 94 4.59 -9.45 9.95
C TYR A 94 5.34 -8.25 9.35
N THR A 95 5.96 -8.40 8.18
CA THR A 95 6.66 -7.31 7.50
C THR A 95 5.73 -6.12 7.22
N TRP A 96 4.47 -6.38 6.86
CA TRP A 96 3.49 -5.33 6.60
C TRP A 96 3.02 -4.58 7.86
N THR A 97 3.21 -5.12 9.05
CA THR A 97 2.85 -4.44 10.31
C THR A 97 3.81 -3.29 10.68
N ASP A 98 5.01 -3.26 10.09
CA ASP A 98 6.02 -2.22 10.37
C ASP A 98 6.61 -1.65 9.06
N THR A 99 5.71 -1.26 8.15
CA THR A 99 6.06 -0.67 6.84
C THR A 99 5.77 0.83 6.82
N ASP A 100 4.50 1.22 6.69
CA ASP A 100 4.02 2.60 6.76
C ASP A 100 2.55 2.59 7.21
N SER A 101 2.32 2.87 8.48
CA SER A 101 1.00 2.78 9.11
C SER A 101 -0.05 3.74 8.53
N LYS A 102 0.37 4.78 7.80
CA LYS A 102 -0.58 5.73 7.18
C LYS A 102 -1.22 5.21 5.91
N ARG A 103 -0.67 4.13 5.32
CA ARG A 103 -1.12 3.61 4.02
C ARG A 103 -1.31 2.11 3.96
N SER A 104 -0.90 1.37 4.98
CA SER A 104 -1.02 -0.09 5.06
C SER A 104 -1.91 -0.51 6.23
N GLY A 105 -2.27 -1.80 6.28
CA GLY A 105 -3.06 -2.38 7.35
C GLY A 105 -4.57 -2.26 7.13
N PHE A 106 -5.30 -2.02 8.20
CA PHE A 106 -6.77 -2.04 8.27
C PHE A 106 -7.31 -0.62 8.47
N PRO A 107 -7.82 0.07 7.43
CA PRO A 107 -8.40 1.39 7.60
C PRO A 107 -9.70 1.31 8.42
N ASP A 108 -9.74 1.94 9.59
CA ASP A 108 -10.90 1.92 10.51
C ASP A 108 -12.17 2.46 9.86
N ILE A 109 -12.05 3.39 8.91
CA ILE A 109 -13.16 3.98 8.18
C ILE A 109 -14.06 2.95 7.50
N VAL A 110 -13.51 1.78 7.10
CA VAL A 110 -14.26 0.71 6.44
C VAL A 110 -15.40 0.17 7.30
N PHE A 111 -15.25 0.22 8.62
CA PHE A 111 -16.27 -0.25 9.57
C PHE A 111 -17.15 0.87 10.13
N SER A 112 -17.01 2.09 9.63
CA SER A 112 -17.89 3.20 10.01
C SER A 112 -19.28 3.03 9.39
N LYS A 113 -20.30 3.69 9.97
CA LYS A 113 -21.67 3.68 9.45
C LYS A 113 -21.81 4.37 8.10
N ASP A 114 -20.94 5.35 7.85
CA ASP A 114 -20.97 6.21 6.66
C ASP A 114 -19.95 5.75 5.62
N PHE A 115 -19.45 4.50 5.73
CA PHE A 115 -18.52 3.96 4.76
C PHE A 115 -19.16 3.81 3.36
N GLY A 116 -18.47 4.30 2.37
CA GLY A 116 -18.84 4.25 0.95
C GLY A 116 -17.75 4.85 0.09
N TYR A 117 -18.04 5.16 -1.16
CA TYR A 117 -17.05 5.72 -2.10
C TYR A 117 -16.50 7.07 -1.62
N GLU A 118 -17.35 7.91 -1.04
CA GLU A 118 -16.93 9.22 -0.53
C GLU A 118 -15.94 9.06 0.64
N ALA A 119 -16.31 8.28 1.66
CA ALA A 119 -15.44 8.03 2.82
C ALA A 119 -14.12 7.37 2.42
N TRP A 120 -14.14 6.46 1.43
CA TRP A 120 -12.93 5.87 0.88
C TRP A 120 -12.05 6.89 0.17
N THR A 121 -12.64 7.81 -0.58
CA THR A 121 -11.92 8.89 -1.25
C THR A 121 -11.26 9.83 -0.24
N GLU A 122 -11.97 10.20 0.82
CA GLU A 122 -11.42 10.99 1.93
C GLU A 122 -10.24 10.28 2.63
N TYR A 123 -10.37 8.97 2.84
CA TYR A 123 -9.24 8.18 3.34
C TYR A 123 -8.02 8.28 2.39
N LEU A 124 -8.21 8.09 1.09
CA LEU A 124 -7.11 8.18 0.13
C LEU A 124 -6.49 9.58 0.08
N LEU A 125 -7.28 10.66 0.21
CA LEU A 125 -6.78 12.03 0.30
C LEU A 125 -5.95 12.27 1.57
N SER A 126 -6.19 11.51 2.64
CA SER A 126 -5.41 11.57 3.88
C SER A 126 -4.08 10.82 3.80
N VAL A 127 -3.92 9.89 2.85
CA VAL A 127 -2.68 9.14 2.65
C VAL A 127 -1.62 10.06 2.05
N PRO A 128 -0.41 10.17 2.64
CA PRO A 128 0.65 11.01 2.08
C PRO A 128 1.14 10.50 0.72
N MET A 129 1.45 11.41 -0.20
CA MET A 129 2.04 11.06 -1.50
C MET A 129 3.42 10.45 -1.36
N TYR A 130 3.89 9.82 -2.44
CA TYR A 130 5.30 9.50 -2.66
C TYR A 130 5.93 10.39 -3.71
N PHE A 131 5.25 10.57 -4.84
CA PHE A 131 5.80 11.27 -5.99
C PHE A 131 4.70 11.98 -6.78
N ILE A 132 5.13 12.90 -7.62
CA ILE A 132 4.38 13.42 -8.77
C ILE A 132 5.13 12.96 -10.01
N TYR A 133 4.39 12.52 -11.04
CA TYR A 133 4.95 12.22 -12.34
C TYR A 133 4.56 13.33 -13.34
N ASP A 134 5.54 14.09 -13.79
CA ASP A 134 5.33 15.19 -14.72
C ASP A 134 6.41 15.18 -15.81
N ASN A 135 5.98 15.28 -17.08
CA ASN A 135 6.87 15.34 -18.25
C ASN A 135 7.95 14.25 -18.30
N GLY A 136 7.58 12.99 -18.00
CA GLY A 136 8.50 11.84 -18.04
C GLY A 136 9.41 11.70 -16.81
N LYS A 137 9.25 12.53 -15.78
CA LYS A 137 10.09 12.56 -14.59
C LYS A 137 9.27 12.38 -13.31
N TYR A 138 9.82 11.63 -12.38
CA TYR A 138 9.30 11.52 -11.01
C TYR A 138 9.91 12.58 -10.12
N TYR A 139 9.08 13.29 -9.38
CA TYR A 139 9.46 14.27 -8.37
C TYR A 139 9.13 13.74 -6.99
N ASP A 140 10.10 13.79 -6.09
CA ASP A 140 9.93 13.36 -4.70
C ASP A 140 9.08 14.38 -3.93
N VAL A 141 7.88 13.95 -3.52
CA VAL A 141 6.99 14.69 -2.62
C VAL A 141 6.56 13.79 -1.45
N ALA A 142 7.40 12.81 -1.11
CA ALA A 142 7.08 11.81 -0.09
C ALA A 142 6.75 12.46 1.26
N GLY A 143 5.61 12.04 1.81
CA GLY A 143 5.09 12.56 3.07
C GLY A 143 4.21 13.81 2.96
N LYS A 144 4.10 14.45 1.78
CA LYS A 144 3.22 15.61 1.55
C LYS A 144 1.80 15.14 1.22
N LEU A 145 0.79 15.93 1.64
CA LEU A 145 -0.62 15.58 1.42
C LEU A 145 -1.10 15.99 0.03
N PHE A 146 -1.91 15.13 -0.60
CA PHE A 146 -2.52 15.41 -1.91
C PHE A 146 -3.45 16.63 -1.87
N SER A 147 -4.12 16.88 -0.74
CA SER A 147 -4.96 18.07 -0.56
C SER A 147 -4.19 19.40 -0.74
N LYS A 148 -2.90 19.44 -0.38
CA LYS A 148 -2.07 20.62 -0.63
C LYS A 148 -1.81 20.83 -2.13
N PHE A 149 -1.73 19.75 -2.89
CA PHE A 149 -1.64 19.83 -4.35
C PHE A 149 -2.96 20.30 -4.96
N MET A 150 -4.10 19.82 -4.45
CA MET A 150 -5.43 20.30 -4.87
C MET A 150 -5.63 21.80 -4.59
N ASP A 151 -5.07 22.31 -3.50
CA ASP A 151 -5.12 23.74 -3.14
C ASP A 151 -4.13 24.62 -3.95
N GLY A 152 -3.26 24.04 -4.79
CA GLY A 152 -2.16 24.75 -5.45
C GLY A 152 -1.09 25.26 -4.50
N LYS A 153 -1.00 24.64 -3.29
CA LYS A 153 -0.08 25.05 -2.19
C LYS A 153 0.98 23.96 -1.90
N LEU A 154 1.20 23.05 -2.83
CA LEU A 154 2.23 22.04 -2.66
C LEU A 154 3.61 22.68 -2.85
N GLU A 155 4.47 22.54 -1.83
CA GLU A 155 5.84 23.07 -1.84
C GLU A 155 6.63 22.53 -3.03
N GLY A 156 7.19 23.43 -3.84
CA GLY A 156 7.89 23.14 -5.10
C GLY A 156 6.97 22.97 -6.32
N PHE A 157 5.65 23.10 -6.10
CA PHE A 157 4.61 23.03 -7.14
C PHE A 157 3.53 24.08 -6.93
N GLU A 158 3.90 25.23 -6.32
CA GLU A 158 2.98 26.33 -6.02
C GLU A 158 2.28 26.82 -7.30
N GLY A 159 0.96 26.96 -7.23
CA GLY A 159 0.13 27.37 -8.35
C GLY A 159 -0.16 26.28 -9.40
N LYS A 160 0.41 25.07 -9.22
CA LYS A 160 0.02 23.90 -10.01
C LYS A 160 -1.10 23.13 -9.28
N PHE A 161 -1.99 22.54 -10.07
CA PHE A 161 -3.11 21.73 -9.60
C PHE A 161 -3.00 20.32 -10.18
N PRO A 162 -3.46 19.28 -9.47
CA PRO A 162 -3.39 17.92 -9.95
C PRO A 162 -4.34 17.70 -11.14
N SER A 163 -3.92 16.86 -12.04
CA SER A 163 -4.75 16.25 -13.08
C SER A 163 -5.41 14.96 -12.56
N LEU A 164 -6.33 14.40 -13.36
CA LEU A 164 -6.89 13.08 -13.06
C LEU A 164 -5.81 11.99 -13.05
N SER A 165 -4.80 12.08 -13.91
CA SER A 165 -3.66 11.15 -13.92
C SER A 165 -2.84 11.21 -12.63
N ASP A 166 -2.66 12.39 -12.03
CA ASP A 166 -1.99 12.52 -10.72
C ASP A 166 -2.79 11.84 -9.61
N TRP A 167 -4.14 11.93 -9.68
CA TRP A 167 -5.02 11.20 -8.78
C TRP A 167 -4.92 9.69 -8.97
N GLU A 168 -4.96 9.20 -10.21
CA GLU A 168 -4.79 7.78 -10.55
C GLU A 168 -3.46 7.24 -10.02
N ASP A 169 -2.37 7.98 -10.18
CA ASP A 169 -1.08 7.63 -9.59
C ASP A 169 -1.14 7.62 -8.05
N HIS A 170 -1.77 8.64 -7.45
CA HIS A 170 -1.88 8.77 -6.01
C HIS A 170 -2.63 7.60 -5.36
N VAL A 171 -3.76 7.15 -5.91
CA VAL A 171 -4.52 6.03 -5.34
C VAL A 171 -3.75 4.71 -5.36
N THR A 172 -2.72 4.60 -6.20
CA THR A 172 -1.85 3.41 -6.23
C THR A 172 -0.90 3.30 -5.05
N VAL A 173 -0.66 4.39 -4.30
CA VAL A 173 0.28 4.42 -3.18
C VAL A 173 -0.33 4.02 -1.84
N ALA A 174 -1.63 3.74 -1.78
CA ALA A 174 -2.29 3.14 -0.64
C ALA A 174 -2.18 1.61 -0.69
N PHE A 175 -1.78 1.00 0.41
CA PHE A 175 -1.53 -0.45 0.52
C PHE A 175 -2.29 -1.11 1.68
N PRO A 176 -3.58 -0.81 1.90
CA PRO A 176 -4.35 -1.53 2.89
C PRO A 176 -4.50 -3.01 2.50
N GLU A 177 -4.91 -3.85 3.44
CA GLU A 177 -5.11 -5.29 3.23
C GLU A 177 -6.20 -5.60 2.19
N VAL A 178 -7.16 -4.69 2.01
CA VAL A 178 -8.13 -4.71 0.91
C VAL A 178 -8.13 -3.34 0.25
N ARG A 179 -8.01 -3.28 -1.08
CA ARG A 179 -8.08 -2.05 -1.86
C ARG A 179 -9.34 -1.97 -2.71
N LEU A 180 -9.93 -0.80 -2.78
CA LEU A 180 -10.97 -0.49 -3.74
C LEU A 180 -10.34 0.00 -5.04
N LYS A 181 -10.73 -0.64 -6.12
CA LYS A 181 -10.51 -0.27 -7.51
C LYS A 181 -11.84 -0.38 -8.25
N GLN A 182 -11.84 -0.68 -9.55
CA GLN A 182 -13.06 -1.15 -10.25
C GLN A 182 -13.51 -2.53 -9.72
N TYR A 183 -12.76 -3.13 -8.84
CA TYR A 183 -12.97 -4.37 -8.11
C TYR A 183 -12.35 -4.22 -6.71
N LEU A 184 -12.63 -5.15 -5.81
CA LEU A 184 -11.94 -5.24 -4.53
C LEU A 184 -10.71 -6.15 -4.67
N GLU A 185 -9.55 -5.66 -4.30
CA GLU A 185 -8.30 -6.41 -4.32
C GLU A 185 -7.94 -6.83 -2.89
N MET A 186 -8.16 -8.11 -2.54
CA MET A 186 -7.65 -8.70 -1.29
C MET A 186 -6.17 -9.08 -1.47
N ARG A 187 -5.34 -8.78 -0.46
CA ARG A 187 -3.88 -8.86 -0.60
C ARG A 187 -3.23 -9.76 0.42
#